data_1c09a0d5c2b5c601fbe5dae43f94aeee
#
_entry.id   1c09a0d5c2b5c601fbe5dae43f94aeee
#
_cell.length_a   1.000
_cell.length_b   1.000
_cell.length_c   1.000
_cell.angle_alpha   90.00
_cell.angle_beta   90.00
_cell.angle_gamma   90.00
#
_symmetry.space_group_name_H-M   'P 1'
#
loop_
_entity.id
_entity.type
_entity.pdbx_description
1 polymer ?
#
loop_
_entity_poly.entity_id
_entity_poly.type
_entity_poly.pdbx_seq_one_letter_code
_entity_poly.pdbx_strand_id
1 'polypeptide(L)'
;MSDTEAKRDNDSLDVIIVGAGVGGLYALHKLRNLGYRARIYEAAGDVGGTWYWNRYPGCRCDVESLEYSFSFDDDLQQEWQWPERYGGQPVILDYVNHVADRFDLRKDIQFNTRIKSAKFSNADNRWTITTSDGESMSALYCVMATGNLSTPRKPDWPGFDDFKGRIEHTGLWPHCSVDFTGLRVGVIGTGSSGVQSIPLIAKQAKHVTVFQRTANFSLPARNEPMRAEKEAAHKAEYSERREAAYFTPFGIAGFPPPTQSALDVSEEERNAAYESKWAEGGSISYLYAFTDLLTNKTANDTASEFARNKIRATVKDQKTAELLCPYNHPIGTKRLILDTDYYETYNLDHVDLVDVRSAPIEGLTEKGVKTTDAEYELDMIVFATGFDAMTGAMKEIDIQTDAGAKIGAKWEDGPRTYLGIMMADFPNLFMITGPQSPGVKSQMILSCEQHVDWIADCLEHLRSTGKSKIVPETKAEDDWVAHNNAVADATLYPLANSWYMGANIPGKPRIFMPYVGGVEAYKKRCDAVAAAGYKGFQISP
;
A
#
# COMPACT_ATOMS: atom_id res chain seq x y z
N MET A 1 -4.60 -28.62 47.74
CA MET A 1 -5.34 -28.26 46.50
C MET A 1 -6.00 -26.93 46.85
N SER A 2 -5.37 -25.83 46.50
CA SER A 2 -5.92 -24.48 46.72
C SER A 2 -6.44 -23.97 45.37
N ASP A 3 -7.78 -23.80 45.34
CA ASP A 3 -8.52 -23.16 44.27
C ASP A 3 -8.08 -21.71 44.11
N THR A 4 -7.17 -21.46 43.20
CA THR A 4 -6.97 -20.15 42.60
C THR A 4 -7.20 -20.25 41.08
N GLU A 5 -8.39 -20.66 40.67
CA GLU A 5 -8.97 -20.22 39.43
C GLU A 5 -9.33 -18.74 39.59
N ALA A 6 -8.38 -17.87 39.20
CA ALA A 6 -8.69 -16.46 39.04
C ALA A 6 -9.87 -16.35 38.09
N LYS A 7 -10.98 -15.76 38.53
CA LYS A 7 -12.08 -15.32 37.68
C LYS A 7 -11.48 -14.54 36.52
N ARG A 8 -11.34 -15.19 35.37
CA ARG A 8 -11.09 -14.47 34.11
C ARG A 8 -12.33 -13.62 33.88
N ASP A 9 -12.12 -12.31 33.88
CA ASP A 9 -13.15 -11.34 33.55
C ASP A 9 -13.68 -11.70 32.17
N ASN A 10 -14.96 -12.02 32.04
CA ASN A 10 -15.56 -12.62 30.84
C ASN A 10 -15.52 -11.66 29.63
N ASP A 11 -15.12 -10.39 29.84
CA ASP A 11 -15.04 -9.33 28.82
C ASP A 11 -13.63 -9.02 28.34
N SER A 12 -12.56 -9.63 28.89
CA SER A 12 -11.18 -9.28 28.51
C SER A 12 -10.72 -10.04 27.25
N LEU A 13 -10.33 -9.30 26.21
CA LEU A 13 -9.74 -9.86 24.99
C LEU A 13 -8.28 -10.27 25.22
N ASP A 14 -7.82 -11.29 24.46
CA ASP A 14 -6.39 -11.60 24.36
C ASP A 14 -5.72 -10.69 23.34
N VAL A 15 -6.38 -10.45 22.18
CA VAL A 15 -5.85 -9.63 21.09
C VAL A 15 -6.90 -8.65 20.58
N ILE A 16 -6.53 -7.39 20.48
CA ILE A 16 -7.25 -6.38 19.70
C ILE A 16 -6.53 -6.20 18.37
N ILE A 17 -7.31 -6.22 17.28
CA ILE A 17 -6.84 -5.95 15.92
C ILE A 17 -7.48 -4.66 15.44
N VAL A 18 -6.71 -3.72 14.91
CA VAL A 18 -7.20 -2.44 14.40
C VAL A 18 -7.17 -2.45 12.87
N GLY A 19 -8.35 -2.52 12.25
CA GLY A 19 -8.57 -2.53 10.81
C GLY A 19 -9.00 -3.87 10.24
N ALA A 20 -10.07 -3.88 9.41
CA ALA A 20 -10.65 -5.05 8.74
C ALA A 20 -10.29 -5.11 7.24
N GLY A 21 -9.08 -4.70 6.89
CA GLY A 21 -8.48 -4.98 5.58
C GLY A 21 -7.95 -6.42 5.50
N VAL A 22 -7.30 -6.76 4.38
CA VAL A 22 -6.78 -8.12 4.14
C VAL A 22 -5.89 -8.63 5.30
N GLY A 23 -5.01 -7.80 5.84
CA GLY A 23 -4.14 -8.20 6.96
C GLY A 23 -4.91 -8.47 8.25
N GLY A 24 -5.89 -7.62 8.59
CA GLY A 24 -6.70 -7.80 9.80
C GLY A 24 -7.62 -9.01 9.73
N LEU A 25 -8.21 -9.28 8.58
CA LEU A 25 -9.06 -10.47 8.37
C LEU A 25 -8.25 -11.76 8.54
N TYR A 26 -7.06 -11.83 7.94
CA TYR A 26 -6.21 -13.01 8.12
C TYR A 26 -5.70 -13.13 9.57
N ALA A 27 -5.35 -12.03 10.22
CA ALA A 27 -4.96 -12.05 11.63
C ALA A 27 -6.09 -12.58 12.53
N LEU A 28 -7.32 -12.13 12.32
CA LEU A 28 -8.48 -12.63 13.07
C LEU A 28 -8.69 -14.13 12.82
N HIS A 29 -8.69 -14.56 11.56
CA HIS A 29 -8.82 -15.97 11.19
C HIS A 29 -7.77 -16.83 11.88
N LYS A 30 -6.50 -16.47 11.74
CA LYS A 30 -5.35 -17.23 12.29
C LYS A 30 -5.40 -17.32 13.81
N LEU A 31 -5.54 -16.18 14.49
CA LEU A 31 -5.50 -16.11 15.95
C LEU A 31 -6.72 -16.78 16.58
N ARG A 32 -7.90 -16.65 15.98
CA ARG A 32 -9.11 -17.34 16.45
C ARG A 32 -8.95 -18.87 16.35
N ASN A 33 -8.36 -19.38 15.27
CA ASN A 33 -8.10 -20.81 15.09
C ASN A 33 -7.07 -21.35 16.10
N LEU A 34 -6.18 -20.50 16.61
CA LEU A 34 -5.25 -20.83 17.69
C LEU A 34 -5.87 -20.70 19.09
N GLY A 35 -7.16 -20.32 19.18
CA GLY A 35 -7.90 -20.24 20.42
C GLY A 35 -7.74 -18.90 21.18
N TYR A 36 -7.21 -17.85 20.52
CA TYR A 36 -7.19 -16.51 21.10
C TYR A 36 -8.57 -15.85 21.00
N ARG A 37 -8.98 -15.12 22.04
CA ARG A 37 -10.12 -14.22 22.01
C ARG A 37 -9.69 -12.93 21.32
N ALA A 38 -9.82 -12.90 20.00
CA ALA A 38 -9.45 -11.78 19.15
C ALA A 38 -10.69 -11.05 18.64
N ARG A 39 -10.61 -9.72 18.51
CA ARG A 39 -11.65 -8.89 17.90
C ARG A 39 -11.03 -7.80 17.04
N ILE A 40 -11.66 -7.54 15.89
CA ILE A 40 -11.31 -6.41 15.03
C ILE A 40 -12.19 -5.21 15.38
N TYR A 41 -11.59 -4.03 15.36
CA TYR A 41 -12.26 -2.72 15.36
C TYR A 41 -11.98 -2.02 14.04
N GLU A 42 -13.04 -1.70 13.28
CA GLU A 42 -12.96 -1.15 11.92
C GLU A 42 -13.72 0.18 11.85
N ALA A 43 -13.04 1.20 11.31
CA ALA A 43 -13.63 2.53 11.14
C ALA A 43 -14.70 2.58 10.03
N ALA A 44 -14.62 1.68 9.05
CA ALA A 44 -15.58 1.54 7.98
C ALA A 44 -16.85 0.80 8.42
N GLY A 45 -17.90 0.88 7.60
CA GLY A 45 -19.14 0.13 7.81
C GLY A 45 -19.08 -1.32 7.36
N ASP A 46 -17.96 -1.75 6.75
CA ASP A 46 -17.76 -3.11 6.24
C ASP A 46 -16.27 -3.44 6.11
N VAL A 47 -15.98 -4.71 5.77
CA VAL A 47 -14.62 -5.20 5.49
C VAL A 47 -14.08 -4.64 4.16
N GLY A 48 -12.76 -4.73 3.96
CA GLY A 48 -12.15 -4.44 2.67
C GLY A 48 -10.95 -3.49 2.73
N GLY A 49 -10.83 -2.67 3.78
CA GLY A 49 -9.72 -1.73 3.92
C GLY A 49 -9.54 -0.85 2.69
N THR A 50 -8.38 -0.94 2.01
CA THR A 50 -8.10 -0.21 0.77
C THR A 50 -9.23 -0.33 -0.26
N TRP A 51 -9.81 -1.50 -0.44
CA TRP A 51 -10.86 -1.78 -1.44
C TRP A 51 -12.25 -1.31 -0.99
N TYR A 52 -12.46 -1.09 0.27
CA TYR A 52 -13.66 -0.43 0.80
C TYR A 52 -13.63 1.08 0.55
N TRP A 53 -12.48 1.74 0.73
CA TRP A 53 -12.35 3.20 0.67
C TRP A 53 -12.06 3.74 -0.73
N ASN A 54 -11.26 3.03 -1.54
CA ASN A 54 -10.82 3.48 -2.86
C ASN A 54 -11.75 2.96 -3.96
N ARG A 55 -12.85 3.67 -4.18
CA ARG A 55 -13.91 3.30 -5.15
C ARG A 55 -13.93 4.17 -6.40
N TYR A 56 -12.91 4.99 -6.59
CA TYR A 56 -12.83 5.88 -7.74
C TYR A 56 -12.87 5.11 -9.07
N PRO A 57 -13.37 5.73 -10.16
CA PRO A 57 -13.46 5.04 -11.45
C PRO A 57 -12.10 4.54 -11.90
N GLY A 58 -12.05 3.27 -12.31
CA GLY A 58 -10.82 2.62 -12.75
C GLY A 58 -9.89 2.12 -11.63
N CYS A 59 -10.27 2.25 -10.37
CA CYS A 59 -9.50 1.70 -9.25
C CYS A 59 -9.24 0.21 -9.45
N ARG A 60 -7.94 -0.18 -9.49
CA ARG A 60 -7.51 -1.50 -9.91
C ARG A 60 -6.19 -1.89 -9.25
N CYS A 61 -6.01 -3.19 -8.99
CA CYS A 61 -4.73 -3.72 -8.55
C CYS A 61 -3.71 -3.72 -9.70
N ASP A 62 -2.45 -3.53 -9.37
CA ASP A 62 -1.32 -3.63 -10.30
C ASP A 62 -0.50 -4.93 -10.11
N VAL A 63 -1.07 -5.88 -9.35
CA VAL A 63 -0.67 -7.29 -9.28
C VAL A 63 -1.72 -8.12 -9.98
N GLU A 64 -1.32 -9.15 -10.72
CA GLU A 64 -2.26 -10.04 -11.42
C GLU A 64 -3.22 -10.70 -10.42
N SER A 65 -4.49 -10.85 -10.81
CA SER A 65 -5.57 -11.33 -9.94
C SER A 65 -5.27 -12.67 -9.29
N LEU A 66 -4.71 -13.62 -10.05
CA LEU A 66 -4.38 -14.96 -9.56
C LEU A 66 -3.29 -14.95 -8.48
N GLU A 67 -2.42 -13.94 -8.47
CA GLU A 67 -1.42 -13.74 -7.41
C GLU A 67 -1.99 -12.93 -6.23
N TYR A 68 -2.96 -12.00 -6.49
CA TYR A 68 -3.51 -11.12 -5.48
C TYR A 68 -4.68 -11.77 -4.73
N SER A 69 -4.42 -12.90 -4.07
CA SER A 69 -5.37 -13.66 -3.27
C SER A 69 -4.68 -14.34 -2.10
N PHE A 70 -5.45 -14.73 -1.09
CA PHE A 70 -4.95 -15.47 0.06
C PHE A 70 -4.48 -16.86 -0.32
N SER A 71 -3.49 -17.37 0.41
CA SER A 71 -2.91 -18.70 0.23
C SER A 71 -3.21 -19.68 1.37
N PHE A 72 -3.86 -19.24 2.43
CA PHE A 72 -4.03 -20.00 3.66
C PHE A 72 -5.10 -21.11 3.59
N ASP A 73 -5.88 -21.17 2.53
CA ASP A 73 -6.95 -22.16 2.35
C ASP A 73 -7.03 -22.62 0.88
N ASP A 74 -6.78 -23.88 0.63
CA ASP A 74 -6.70 -24.45 -0.72
C ASP A 74 -8.06 -24.43 -1.44
N ASP A 75 -9.16 -24.72 -0.71
CA ASP A 75 -10.49 -24.70 -1.29
C ASP A 75 -10.88 -23.30 -1.74
N LEU A 76 -10.58 -22.26 -0.93
CA LEU A 76 -10.79 -20.87 -1.29
C LEU A 76 -10.04 -20.52 -2.58
N GLN A 77 -8.77 -20.94 -2.71
CA GLN A 77 -7.96 -20.67 -3.90
C GLN A 77 -8.55 -21.33 -5.15
N GLN A 78 -9.14 -22.53 -5.03
CA GLN A 78 -9.70 -23.26 -6.16
C GLN A 78 -11.10 -22.75 -6.54
N GLU A 79 -11.96 -22.39 -5.59
CA GLU A 79 -13.35 -22.02 -5.87
C GLU A 79 -13.51 -20.60 -6.42
N TRP A 80 -12.69 -19.61 -5.96
CA TRP A 80 -12.81 -18.24 -6.41
C TRP A 80 -12.34 -18.08 -7.85
N GLN A 81 -13.14 -17.42 -8.70
CA GLN A 81 -12.85 -17.16 -10.10
C GLN A 81 -12.62 -15.66 -10.34
N TRP A 82 -11.55 -15.35 -11.04
CA TRP A 82 -11.20 -13.99 -11.39
C TRP A 82 -11.66 -13.64 -12.81
N PRO A 83 -12.38 -12.50 -13.04
CA PRO A 83 -12.92 -12.18 -14.36
C PRO A 83 -11.87 -11.62 -15.32
N GLU A 84 -10.75 -11.11 -14.83
CA GLU A 84 -9.74 -10.42 -15.64
C GLU A 84 -8.34 -10.54 -15.04
N ARG A 85 -7.32 -10.25 -15.86
CA ARG A 85 -5.90 -10.34 -15.49
C ARG A 85 -5.56 -9.47 -14.28
N TYR A 86 -6.01 -8.22 -14.26
CA TYR A 86 -5.83 -7.28 -13.16
C TYR A 86 -7.19 -6.91 -12.60
N GLY A 87 -7.52 -7.36 -11.42
CA GLY A 87 -8.81 -7.16 -10.80
C GLY A 87 -9.13 -5.70 -10.51
N GLY A 88 -10.33 -5.27 -10.89
CA GLY A 88 -10.89 -3.99 -10.48
C GLY A 88 -11.36 -4.01 -9.02
N GLN A 89 -11.52 -2.82 -8.44
CA GLN A 89 -11.94 -2.64 -7.06
C GLN A 89 -13.22 -3.43 -6.69
N PRO A 90 -14.29 -3.45 -7.50
CA PRO A 90 -15.50 -4.18 -7.09
C PRO A 90 -15.25 -5.66 -6.89
N VAL A 91 -14.53 -6.29 -7.83
CA VAL A 91 -14.25 -7.74 -7.78
C VAL A 91 -13.35 -8.10 -6.59
N ILE A 92 -12.35 -7.25 -6.30
CA ILE A 92 -11.46 -7.50 -5.16
C ILE A 92 -12.23 -7.31 -3.85
N LEU A 93 -13.13 -6.32 -3.78
CA LEU A 93 -13.98 -6.14 -2.62
C LEU A 93 -14.94 -7.34 -2.42
N ASP A 94 -15.52 -7.85 -3.51
CA ASP A 94 -16.37 -9.05 -3.47
C ASP A 94 -15.58 -10.27 -2.96
N TYR A 95 -14.32 -10.42 -3.40
CA TYR A 95 -13.43 -11.46 -2.88
C TYR A 95 -13.18 -11.32 -1.37
N VAL A 96 -12.89 -10.11 -0.89
CA VAL A 96 -12.65 -9.87 0.54
C VAL A 96 -13.92 -10.11 1.37
N ASN A 97 -15.09 -9.72 0.85
CA ASN A 97 -16.38 -10.04 1.46
C ASN A 97 -16.61 -11.55 1.52
N HIS A 98 -16.39 -12.26 0.41
CA HIS A 98 -16.50 -13.71 0.35
C HIS A 98 -15.62 -14.40 1.41
N VAL A 99 -14.36 -13.95 1.58
CA VAL A 99 -13.48 -14.48 2.63
C VAL A 99 -14.05 -14.23 4.03
N ALA A 100 -14.53 -13.02 4.29
CA ALA A 100 -15.10 -12.67 5.60
C ALA A 100 -16.34 -13.53 5.93
N ASP A 101 -17.18 -13.80 4.95
CA ASP A 101 -18.40 -14.60 5.10
C ASP A 101 -18.08 -16.10 5.20
N ARG A 102 -17.21 -16.63 4.31
CA ARG A 102 -16.79 -18.03 4.29
C ARG A 102 -16.23 -18.50 5.63
N PHE A 103 -15.43 -17.66 6.27
CA PHE A 103 -14.78 -17.99 7.54
C PHE A 103 -15.52 -17.43 8.75
N ASP A 104 -16.75 -16.91 8.60
CA ASP A 104 -17.57 -16.36 9.68
C ASP A 104 -16.80 -15.36 10.56
N LEU A 105 -16.10 -14.41 9.88
CA LEU A 105 -15.24 -13.44 10.58
C LEU A 105 -16.03 -12.24 11.12
N ARG A 106 -17.15 -11.88 10.45
CA ARG A 106 -17.91 -10.65 10.77
C ARG A 106 -18.43 -10.60 12.20
N LYS A 107 -18.74 -11.72 12.83
CA LYS A 107 -19.22 -11.79 14.23
C LYS A 107 -18.20 -11.26 15.25
N ASP A 108 -16.91 -11.30 14.91
CA ASP A 108 -15.82 -10.83 15.75
C ASP A 108 -15.23 -9.49 15.24
N ILE A 109 -16.00 -8.74 14.41
CA ILE A 109 -15.65 -7.41 13.91
C ILE A 109 -16.65 -6.38 14.42
N GLN A 110 -16.17 -5.32 15.03
CA GLN A 110 -16.96 -4.15 15.39
C GLN A 110 -16.73 -3.06 14.34
N PHE A 111 -17.72 -2.85 13.50
CA PHE A 111 -17.71 -1.85 12.43
C PHE A 111 -18.07 -0.45 12.93
N ASN A 112 -17.86 0.58 12.09
CA ASN A 112 -18.13 1.99 12.38
C ASN A 112 -17.44 2.46 13.66
N THR A 113 -16.29 1.87 14.00
CA THR A 113 -15.58 2.06 15.26
C THR A 113 -14.14 2.51 14.99
N ARG A 114 -13.91 3.82 15.03
CA ARG A 114 -12.58 4.41 14.85
C ARG A 114 -11.83 4.44 16.17
N ILE A 115 -10.62 3.90 16.18
CA ILE A 115 -9.70 3.97 17.33
C ILE A 115 -9.07 5.37 17.37
N LYS A 116 -9.17 6.01 18.54
CA LYS A 116 -8.60 7.34 18.83
C LYS A 116 -7.28 7.24 19.60
N SER A 117 -7.19 6.30 20.53
CA SER A 117 -5.97 6.12 21.31
C SER A 117 -5.72 4.67 21.70
N ALA A 118 -4.45 4.34 21.92
CA ALA A 118 -3.98 3.08 22.46
C ALA A 118 -2.94 3.36 23.56
N LYS A 119 -3.21 2.92 24.80
CA LYS A 119 -2.36 3.18 25.96
C LYS A 119 -1.94 1.88 26.62
N PHE A 120 -0.62 1.67 26.74
CA PHE A 120 -0.07 0.52 27.43
C PHE A 120 0.17 0.82 28.92
N SER A 121 -0.30 -0.09 29.78
CA SER A 121 0.00 -0.09 31.22
C SER A 121 1.01 -1.17 31.53
N ASN A 122 2.19 -0.78 32.05
CA ASN A 122 3.19 -1.73 32.50
C ASN A 122 2.77 -2.51 33.74
N ALA A 123 1.94 -1.90 34.60
CA ALA A 123 1.44 -2.53 35.82
C ALA A 123 0.49 -3.70 35.49
N ASP A 124 -0.37 -3.52 34.48
CA ASP A 124 -1.37 -4.51 34.08
C ASP A 124 -0.88 -5.39 32.92
N ASN A 125 0.24 -5.04 32.28
CA ASN A 125 0.79 -5.64 31.06
C ASN A 125 -0.28 -5.69 29.94
N ARG A 126 -1.06 -4.61 29.76
CA ARG A 126 -2.20 -4.57 28.82
C ARG A 126 -2.27 -3.25 28.07
N TRP A 127 -2.80 -3.33 26.88
CA TRP A 127 -3.26 -2.19 26.09
C TRP A 127 -4.71 -1.84 26.45
N THR A 128 -4.98 -0.56 26.65
CA THR A 128 -6.33 0.01 26.66
C THR A 128 -6.50 0.81 25.38
N ILE A 129 -7.47 0.41 24.58
CA ILE A 129 -7.86 1.08 23.34
C ILE A 129 -9.09 1.93 23.63
N THR A 130 -9.11 3.18 23.13
CA THR A 130 -10.28 4.05 23.25
C THR A 130 -10.75 4.46 21.86
N THR A 131 -12.03 4.35 21.62
CA THR A 131 -12.70 4.71 20.37
C THR A 131 -13.00 6.22 20.29
N SER A 132 -13.41 6.70 19.12
CA SER A 132 -13.79 8.11 18.92
C SER A 132 -15.05 8.53 19.69
N ASP A 133 -15.94 7.60 19.99
CA ASP A 133 -17.17 7.79 20.80
C ASP A 133 -16.97 7.56 22.31
N GLY A 134 -15.75 7.21 22.72
CA GLY A 134 -15.33 7.14 24.12
C GLY A 134 -15.45 5.75 24.76
N GLU A 135 -15.83 4.72 24.02
CA GLU A 135 -15.77 3.34 24.52
C GLU A 135 -14.30 2.92 24.74
N SER A 136 -14.07 2.08 25.73
CA SER A 136 -12.74 1.57 26.04
C SER A 136 -12.75 0.06 26.21
N MET A 137 -11.76 -0.61 25.66
CA MET A 137 -11.55 -2.04 25.76
C MET A 137 -10.09 -2.35 26.03
N SER A 138 -9.82 -3.53 26.59
CA SER A 138 -8.48 -3.93 27.00
C SER A 138 -8.08 -5.28 26.42
N ALA A 139 -6.81 -5.41 26.01
CA ALA A 139 -6.22 -6.66 25.56
C ALA A 139 -4.74 -6.77 25.96
N LEU A 140 -4.25 -8.01 26.01
CA LEU A 140 -2.84 -8.30 26.27
C LEU A 140 -1.96 -7.87 25.09
N TYR A 141 -2.46 -8.11 23.86
CA TYR A 141 -1.77 -7.79 22.62
C TYR A 141 -2.59 -6.86 21.75
N CYS A 142 -1.92 -5.98 21.03
CA CYS A 142 -2.53 -5.08 20.06
C CYS A 142 -1.86 -5.25 18.68
N VAL A 143 -2.66 -5.55 17.65
CA VAL A 143 -2.20 -5.74 16.28
C VAL A 143 -2.72 -4.59 15.41
N MET A 144 -1.83 -3.75 14.91
CA MET A 144 -2.15 -2.65 14.01
C MET A 144 -2.17 -3.14 12.55
N ALA A 145 -3.37 -3.39 12.04
CA ALA A 145 -3.65 -3.73 10.65
C ALA A 145 -4.18 -2.51 9.88
N THR A 146 -3.69 -1.33 10.20
CA THR A 146 -4.19 -0.02 9.76
C THR A 146 -3.91 0.29 8.30
N GLY A 147 -3.06 -0.50 7.64
CA GLY A 147 -2.67 -0.32 6.24
C GLY A 147 -1.68 0.84 6.04
N ASN A 148 -1.10 0.89 4.84
CA ASN A 148 -0.03 1.84 4.49
C ASN A 148 -0.55 3.07 3.72
N LEU A 149 -1.77 3.03 3.18
CA LEU A 149 -2.40 4.06 2.34
C LEU A 149 -3.82 4.32 2.85
N SER A 150 -3.96 4.68 4.14
CA SER A 150 -5.26 4.81 4.81
C SER A 150 -5.58 6.24 5.26
N THR A 151 -4.61 7.17 5.19
CA THR A 151 -4.80 8.59 5.54
C THR A 151 -4.75 9.43 4.27
N PRO A 152 -5.89 9.79 3.66
CA PRO A 152 -5.96 10.61 2.46
C PRO A 152 -5.37 12.00 2.68
N ARG A 153 -4.63 12.50 1.67
CA ARG A 153 -4.02 13.82 1.72
C ARG A 153 -4.91 14.87 1.05
N LYS A 154 -5.52 15.74 1.86
CA LYS A 154 -6.16 16.97 1.38
C LYS A 154 -5.11 18.10 1.34
N PRO A 155 -4.95 18.84 0.22
CA PRO A 155 -4.07 20.02 0.20
C PRO A 155 -4.56 21.09 1.17
N ASP A 156 -3.61 21.85 1.72
CA ASP A 156 -3.90 22.99 2.58
C ASP A 156 -3.97 24.27 1.72
N TRP A 157 -5.00 24.35 0.89
CA TRP A 157 -5.28 25.51 0.06
C TRP A 157 -6.50 26.27 0.57
N PRO A 158 -6.58 27.59 0.37
CA PRO A 158 -7.78 28.36 0.67
C PRO A 158 -8.91 28.04 -0.33
N GLY A 159 -10.14 28.32 0.07
CA GLY A 159 -11.29 28.32 -0.82
C GLY A 159 -12.05 27.00 -0.95
N PHE A 160 -11.72 25.97 -0.13
CA PHE A 160 -12.48 24.71 -0.19
C PHE A 160 -13.98 24.87 0.10
N ASP A 161 -14.33 25.77 1.02
CA ASP A 161 -15.72 26.03 1.40
C ASP A 161 -16.40 27.02 0.45
N ASP A 162 -15.63 27.71 -0.38
CA ASP A 162 -16.13 28.69 -1.35
C ASP A 162 -16.62 28.01 -2.64
N PHE A 163 -15.97 26.95 -3.06
CA PHE A 163 -16.28 26.24 -4.31
C PHE A 163 -17.72 25.71 -4.33
N LYS A 164 -18.48 26.09 -5.37
CA LYS A 164 -19.91 25.75 -5.49
C LYS A 164 -20.16 24.41 -6.17
N GLY A 165 -19.14 23.85 -6.81
CA GLY A 165 -19.21 22.53 -7.43
C GLY A 165 -19.00 21.39 -6.43
N ARG A 166 -18.88 20.19 -6.95
CA ARG A 166 -18.67 18.98 -6.18
C ARG A 166 -17.16 18.69 -6.00
N ILE A 167 -16.75 18.29 -4.79
CA ILE A 167 -15.37 17.87 -4.49
C ILE A 167 -15.38 16.40 -4.10
N GLU A 168 -14.53 15.61 -4.76
CA GLU A 168 -14.28 14.22 -4.42
C GLU A 168 -12.78 13.98 -4.18
N HIS A 169 -12.46 13.00 -3.33
CA HIS A 169 -11.10 12.53 -3.12
C HIS A 169 -11.01 11.03 -3.40
N THR A 170 -10.00 10.60 -4.17
CA THR A 170 -9.87 9.19 -4.58
C THR A 170 -9.77 8.21 -3.40
N GLY A 171 -9.23 8.64 -2.27
CA GLY A 171 -9.14 7.84 -1.03
C GLY A 171 -10.36 7.92 -0.11
N LEU A 172 -11.38 8.71 -0.47
CA LEU A 172 -12.65 8.90 0.27
C LEU A 172 -13.83 8.92 -0.70
N TRP A 173 -13.79 8.07 -1.70
CA TRP A 173 -14.79 8.04 -2.76
C TRP A 173 -16.17 7.64 -2.20
N PRO A 174 -17.27 8.30 -2.63
CA PRO A 174 -18.60 7.98 -2.13
C PRO A 174 -19.02 6.56 -2.53
N HIS A 175 -19.90 5.96 -1.71
CA HIS A 175 -20.43 4.61 -1.92
C HIS A 175 -21.61 4.58 -2.92
N CYS A 176 -21.90 5.69 -3.58
CA CYS A 176 -22.86 5.80 -4.67
C CYS A 176 -22.13 6.08 -5.99
N SER A 177 -22.80 5.84 -7.09
CA SER A 177 -22.30 6.19 -8.41
C SER A 177 -22.10 7.70 -8.55
N VAL A 178 -20.99 8.10 -9.16
CA VAL A 178 -20.71 9.49 -9.53
C VAL A 178 -20.85 9.60 -11.04
N ASP A 179 -21.77 10.44 -11.49
CA ASP A 179 -22.00 10.72 -12.90
C ASP A 179 -21.21 11.98 -13.31
N PHE A 180 -20.40 11.87 -14.35
CA PHE A 180 -19.59 12.96 -14.91
C PHE A 180 -20.20 13.56 -16.17
N THR A 181 -21.35 13.05 -16.63
CA THR A 181 -21.97 13.42 -17.90
C THR A 181 -22.23 14.93 -17.95
N GLY A 182 -21.68 15.58 -18.98
CA GLY A 182 -21.86 17.00 -19.24
C GLY A 182 -21.08 17.94 -18.32
N LEU A 183 -20.31 17.43 -17.34
CA LEU A 183 -19.55 18.23 -16.39
C LEU A 183 -18.16 18.62 -16.92
N ARG A 184 -17.67 19.79 -16.48
CA ARG A 184 -16.27 20.20 -16.55
C ARG A 184 -15.60 19.68 -15.29
N VAL A 185 -14.67 18.74 -15.44
CA VAL A 185 -14.04 18.04 -14.31
C VAL A 185 -12.57 18.41 -14.22
N GLY A 186 -12.14 18.91 -13.07
CA GLY A 186 -10.72 19.08 -12.74
C GLY A 186 -10.18 17.85 -12.02
N VAL A 187 -9.10 17.24 -12.51
CA VAL A 187 -8.41 16.15 -11.81
C VAL A 187 -7.04 16.65 -11.33
N ILE A 188 -6.82 16.66 -10.01
CA ILE A 188 -5.59 17.17 -9.41
C ILE A 188 -4.71 16.01 -8.97
N GLY A 189 -3.62 15.80 -9.73
CA GLY A 189 -2.65 14.73 -9.49
C GLY A 189 -2.64 13.64 -10.55
N THR A 190 -1.43 13.20 -10.88
CA THR A 190 -1.11 12.19 -11.91
C THR A 190 -0.29 11.03 -11.32
N GLY A 191 -0.60 10.65 -10.07
CA GLY A 191 -0.17 9.38 -9.47
C GLY A 191 -1.10 8.24 -9.89
N SER A 192 -0.98 7.07 -9.23
CA SER A 192 -1.75 5.86 -9.61
C SER A 192 -3.26 6.12 -9.72
N SER A 193 -3.85 6.82 -8.75
CA SER A 193 -5.29 7.11 -8.76
C SER A 193 -5.70 8.02 -9.92
N GLY A 194 -4.86 9.04 -10.23
CA GLY A 194 -5.11 9.94 -11.36
C GLY A 194 -5.01 9.21 -12.69
N VAL A 195 -3.91 8.46 -12.91
CA VAL A 195 -3.69 7.67 -14.13
C VAL A 195 -4.83 6.69 -14.41
N GLN A 196 -5.36 6.05 -13.35
CA GLN A 196 -6.47 5.10 -13.47
C GLN A 196 -7.82 5.76 -13.71
N SER A 197 -8.09 6.94 -13.12
CA SER A 197 -9.41 7.59 -13.17
C SER A 197 -9.59 8.51 -14.37
N ILE A 198 -8.55 9.23 -14.80
CA ILE A 198 -8.62 10.21 -15.89
C ILE A 198 -9.25 9.65 -17.16
N PRO A 199 -8.85 8.46 -17.69
CA PRO A 199 -9.44 7.91 -18.90
C PRO A 199 -10.95 7.63 -18.79
N LEU A 200 -11.40 7.18 -17.61
CA LEU A 200 -12.82 6.85 -17.41
C LEU A 200 -13.68 8.09 -17.17
N ILE A 201 -13.13 9.10 -16.50
CA ILE A 201 -13.77 10.41 -16.34
C ILE A 201 -13.91 11.07 -17.71
N ALA A 202 -12.86 11.04 -18.53
CA ALA A 202 -12.87 11.64 -19.88
C ALA A 202 -13.89 11.01 -20.83
N LYS A 203 -14.23 9.71 -20.66
CA LYS A 203 -15.28 9.04 -21.46
C LYS A 203 -16.68 9.59 -21.21
N GLN A 204 -16.93 10.30 -20.10
CA GLN A 204 -18.25 10.81 -19.70
C GLN A 204 -18.30 12.34 -19.64
N ALA A 205 -17.23 12.97 -19.19
CA ALA A 205 -17.18 14.40 -18.93
C ALA A 205 -17.30 15.22 -20.22
N LYS A 206 -17.90 16.41 -20.12
CA LYS A 206 -17.90 17.40 -21.20
C LYS A 206 -16.48 17.92 -21.47
N HIS A 207 -15.70 18.10 -20.41
CA HIS A 207 -14.34 18.58 -20.48
C HIS A 207 -13.55 18.11 -19.25
N VAL A 208 -12.29 17.72 -19.42
CA VAL A 208 -11.38 17.34 -18.32
C VAL A 208 -10.15 18.23 -18.32
N THR A 209 -9.87 18.87 -17.20
CA THR A 209 -8.62 19.60 -16.97
C THR A 209 -7.78 18.83 -15.96
N VAL A 210 -6.63 18.33 -16.40
CA VAL A 210 -5.69 17.59 -15.55
C VAL A 210 -4.62 18.53 -15.02
N PHE A 211 -4.53 18.67 -13.70
CA PHE A 211 -3.52 19.51 -13.03
C PHE A 211 -2.35 18.63 -12.59
N GLN A 212 -1.25 18.71 -13.31
CA GLN A 212 -0.06 17.90 -13.12
C GLN A 212 1.08 18.68 -12.48
N ARG A 213 1.54 18.23 -11.30
CA ARG A 213 2.78 18.73 -10.69
C ARG A 213 4.00 17.92 -11.16
N THR A 214 3.85 16.62 -11.30
CA THR A 214 4.94 15.70 -11.63
C THR A 214 4.41 14.60 -12.51
N ALA A 215 4.97 14.46 -13.71
CA ALA A 215 4.71 13.30 -14.55
C ALA A 215 5.23 12.02 -13.87
N ASN A 216 4.53 10.92 -14.07
CA ASN A 216 4.94 9.59 -13.63
C ASN A 216 5.07 8.65 -14.82
N PHE A 217 6.00 7.68 -14.73
CA PHE A 217 6.02 6.59 -15.66
C PHE A 217 4.80 5.68 -15.44
N SER A 218 4.08 5.40 -16.54
CA SER A 218 3.11 4.32 -16.58
C SER A 218 3.43 3.37 -17.73
N LEU A 219 3.04 2.13 -17.57
CA LEU A 219 3.26 1.04 -18.52
C LEU A 219 1.90 0.44 -18.89
N PRO A 220 1.76 -0.08 -20.10
CA PRO A 220 0.50 -0.70 -20.49
C PRO A 220 0.17 -1.89 -19.60
N ALA A 221 -1.02 -1.92 -19.02
CA ALA A 221 -1.50 -3.04 -18.22
C ALA A 221 -1.69 -4.29 -19.08
N ARG A 222 -2.07 -4.13 -20.36
CA ARG A 222 -2.51 -5.24 -21.20
C ARG A 222 -3.54 -6.10 -20.49
N ASN A 223 -4.48 -5.42 -19.78
CA ASN A 223 -5.55 -6.11 -19.09
C ASN A 223 -6.48 -6.79 -20.08
N GLU A 224 -6.83 -8.02 -19.80
CA GLU A 224 -7.67 -8.86 -20.63
C GLU A 224 -8.63 -9.68 -19.76
N PRO A 225 -9.77 -10.13 -20.29
CA PRO A 225 -10.60 -11.11 -19.60
C PRO A 225 -9.78 -12.36 -19.22
N MET A 226 -10.07 -12.93 -18.05
CA MET A 226 -9.40 -14.15 -17.62
C MET A 226 -9.76 -15.31 -18.56
N ARG A 227 -8.74 -15.98 -19.06
CA ARG A 227 -8.91 -17.19 -19.88
C ARG A 227 -8.99 -18.42 -18.99
N ALA A 228 -10.01 -19.23 -19.15
CA ALA A 228 -10.26 -20.40 -18.32
C ALA A 228 -9.05 -21.36 -18.28
N GLU A 229 -8.37 -21.55 -19.41
CA GLU A 229 -7.20 -22.42 -19.50
C GLU A 229 -6.01 -21.85 -18.70
N LYS A 230 -5.82 -20.51 -18.74
CA LYS A 230 -4.77 -19.83 -17.98
C LYS A 230 -5.06 -19.94 -16.48
N GLU A 231 -6.31 -19.71 -16.09
CA GLU A 231 -6.74 -19.82 -14.69
C GLU A 231 -6.57 -21.24 -14.16
N ALA A 232 -7.03 -22.25 -14.90
CA ALA A 232 -6.92 -23.65 -14.52
C ALA A 232 -5.47 -24.11 -14.38
N ALA A 233 -4.61 -23.75 -15.34
CA ALA A 233 -3.18 -24.06 -15.29
C ALA A 233 -2.50 -23.41 -14.08
N HIS A 234 -2.81 -22.14 -13.80
CA HIS A 234 -2.24 -21.42 -12.66
C HIS A 234 -2.71 -22.03 -11.32
N LYS A 235 -4.00 -22.35 -11.20
CA LYS A 235 -4.58 -22.97 -10.00
C LYS A 235 -4.01 -24.37 -9.72
N ALA A 236 -3.69 -25.12 -10.76
CA ALA A 236 -3.04 -26.43 -10.62
C ALA A 236 -1.63 -26.34 -10.01
N GLU A 237 -0.97 -25.19 -10.12
CA GLU A 237 0.39 -24.93 -9.62
C GLU A 237 0.39 -24.00 -8.39
N TYR A 238 -0.75 -23.71 -7.76
CA TYR A 238 -0.81 -22.72 -6.69
C TYR A 238 0.15 -23.02 -5.54
N SER A 239 0.22 -24.26 -5.07
CA SER A 239 1.09 -24.62 -3.95
C SER A 239 2.55 -24.28 -4.24
N GLU A 240 3.06 -24.74 -5.40
CA GLU A 240 4.45 -24.49 -5.81
C GLU A 240 4.72 -23.02 -6.09
N ARG A 241 3.75 -22.31 -6.69
CA ARG A 241 3.86 -20.88 -6.97
C ARG A 241 3.88 -20.03 -5.70
N ARG A 242 3.01 -20.34 -4.72
CA ARG A 242 2.97 -19.66 -3.42
C ARG A 242 4.27 -19.85 -2.65
N GLU A 243 4.81 -21.06 -2.64
CA GLU A 243 6.12 -21.32 -2.04
C GLU A 243 7.22 -20.56 -2.78
N ALA A 244 7.27 -20.66 -4.11
CA ALA A 244 8.28 -19.98 -4.94
C ALA A 244 8.22 -18.45 -4.79
N ALA A 245 7.05 -17.86 -4.57
CA ALA A 245 6.89 -16.42 -4.40
C ALA A 245 7.72 -15.86 -3.22
N TYR A 246 7.87 -16.62 -2.15
CA TYR A 246 8.71 -16.22 -1.01
C TYR A 246 10.21 -16.14 -1.33
N PHE A 247 10.66 -16.74 -2.45
CA PHE A 247 12.05 -16.72 -2.90
C PHE A 247 12.28 -15.72 -4.04
N THR A 248 11.37 -14.77 -4.22
CA THR A 248 11.47 -13.71 -5.22
C THR A 248 11.56 -12.33 -4.56
N PRO A 249 12.16 -11.33 -5.21
CA PRO A 249 12.24 -9.97 -4.64
C PRO A 249 10.88 -9.31 -4.40
N PHE A 250 9.86 -9.59 -5.23
CA PHE A 250 8.55 -8.93 -5.17
C PHE A 250 7.44 -9.80 -4.58
N GLY A 251 7.74 -11.04 -4.17
CA GLY A 251 6.72 -11.95 -3.64
C GLY A 251 5.73 -12.44 -4.71
N ILE A 252 6.19 -12.59 -5.96
CA ILE A 252 5.40 -13.08 -7.10
C ILE A 252 6.25 -14.07 -7.89
N ALA A 253 5.71 -15.26 -8.11
CA ALA A 253 6.38 -16.29 -8.91
C ALA A 253 6.19 -16.09 -10.41
N GLY A 254 6.98 -16.80 -11.22
CA GLY A 254 6.83 -16.85 -12.68
C GLY A 254 7.57 -15.76 -13.44
N PHE A 255 8.36 -14.94 -12.76
CA PHE A 255 9.28 -14.00 -13.41
C PHE A 255 10.72 -14.48 -13.21
N PRO A 256 11.36 -15.10 -14.22
CA PRO A 256 12.75 -15.50 -14.09
C PRO A 256 13.62 -14.24 -13.88
N PRO A 257 14.58 -14.29 -12.93
CA PRO A 257 15.45 -13.15 -12.70
C PRO A 257 16.28 -12.84 -13.97
N PRO A 258 16.50 -11.56 -14.29
CA PRO A 258 17.35 -11.18 -15.39
C PRO A 258 18.80 -11.62 -15.12
N THR A 259 19.56 -11.90 -16.19
CA THR A 259 20.92 -12.41 -16.10
C THR A 259 21.98 -11.46 -16.67
N GLN A 260 21.55 -10.39 -17.37
CA GLN A 260 22.45 -9.46 -18.04
C GLN A 260 22.21 -8.03 -17.58
N SER A 261 23.27 -7.21 -17.59
CA SER A 261 23.19 -5.77 -17.44
C SER A 261 22.69 -5.13 -18.75
N ALA A 262 21.92 -4.05 -18.63
CA ALA A 262 21.51 -3.25 -19.79
C ALA A 262 22.70 -2.63 -20.55
N LEU A 263 23.85 -2.51 -19.89
CA LEU A 263 25.05 -1.91 -20.47
C LEU A 263 25.97 -2.93 -21.15
N ASP A 264 25.73 -4.23 -20.95
CA ASP A 264 26.53 -5.32 -21.53
C ASP A 264 26.02 -5.81 -22.88
N VAL A 265 24.89 -5.25 -23.34
CA VAL A 265 24.27 -5.60 -24.64
C VAL A 265 24.29 -4.41 -25.59
N SER A 266 24.15 -4.67 -26.89
CA SER A 266 24.01 -3.61 -27.88
C SER A 266 22.73 -2.79 -27.69
N GLU A 267 22.69 -1.60 -28.27
CA GLU A 267 21.48 -0.75 -28.23
C GLU A 267 20.27 -1.45 -28.88
N GLU A 268 20.49 -2.16 -29.96
CA GLU A 268 19.45 -2.91 -30.67
C GLU A 268 18.88 -4.04 -29.83
N GLU A 269 19.72 -4.86 -29.21
CA GLU A 269 19.31 -5.95 -28.29
C GLU A 269 18.57 -5.40 -27.07
N ARG A 270 19.07 -4.30 -26.51
CA ARG A 270 18.46 -3.63 -25.37
C ARG A 270 17.06 -3.10 -25.67
N ASN A 271 16.91 -2.41 -26.79
CA ASN A 271 15.63 -1.89 -27.26
C ASN A 271 14.64 -3.02 -27.58
N ALA A 272 15.11 -4.13 -28.18
CA ALA A 272 14.29 -5.30 -28.45
C ALA A 272 13.79 -5.94 -27.15
N ALA A 273 14.63 -6.02 -26.11
CA ALA A 273 14.23 -6.50 -24.78
C ALA A 273 13.16 -5.60 -24.13
N TYR A 274 13.36 -4.27 -24.15
CA TYR A 274 12.34 -3.34 -23.66
C TYR A 274 11.04 -3.42 -24.45
N GLU A 275 11.09 -3.53 -25.77
CA GLU A 275 9.91 -3.68 -26.63
C GLU A 275 9.12 -4.94 -26.28
N SER A 276 9.81 -6.07 -26.10
CA SER A 276 9.19 -7.33 -25.68
C SER A 276 8.46 -7.19 -24.33
N LYS A 277 9.11 -6.57 -23.35
CA LYS A 277 8.52 -6.35 -22.03
C LYS A 277 7.37 -5.33 -22.04
N TRP A 278 7.46 -4.31 -22.89
CA TRP A 278 6.38 -3.35 -23.11
C TRP A 278 5.14 -3.99 -23.75
N ALA A 279 5.37 -4.89 -24.71
CA ALA A 279 4.29 -5.64 -25.36
C ALA A 279 3.62 -6.64 -24.41
N GLU A 280 4.38 -7.30 -23.54
CA GLU A 280 3.87 -8.20 -22.51
C GLU A 280 2.99 -7.46 -21.49
N GLY A 281 3.37 -6.22 -21.16
CA GLY A 281 2.73 -5.40 -20.14
C GLY A 281 3.11 -5.83 -18.71
N GLY A 282 2.74 -4.98 -17.75
CA GLY A 282 3.08 -5.22 -16.36
C GLY A 282 4.37 -4.53 -15.89
N SER A 283 4.36 -4.09 -14.64
CA SER A 283 5.46 -3.29 -14.08
C SER A 283 6.70 -4.12 -13.71
N ILE A 284 6.49 -5.32 -13.17
CA ILE A 284 7.58 -6.21 -12.75
C ILE A 284 8.33 -6.71 -13.98
N SER A 285 7.61 -7.17 -14.99
CA SER A 285 8.17 -7.67 -16.23
C SER A 285 9.15 -6.66 -16.86
N TYR A 286 8.76 -5.38 -16.93
CA TYR A 286 9.61 -4.33 -17.48
C TYR A 286 10.89 -4.09 -16.67
N LEU A 287 10.78 -4.03 -15.32
CA LEU A 287 11.95 -3.86 -14.45
C LEU A 287 12.88 -5.08 -14.45
N TYR A 288 12.37 -6.25 -14.83
CA TYR A 288 13.15 -7.48 -15.00
C TYR A 288 13.75 -7.65 -16.40
N ALA A 289 13.70 -6.63 -17.25
CA ALA A 289 14.39 -6.69 -18.53
C ALA A 289 15.92 -6.85 -18.35
N PHE A 290 16.49 -6.23 -17.30
CA PHE A 290 17.93 -6.27 -17.01
C PHE A 290 18.18 -6.23 -15.49
N THR A 291 19.38 -6.69 -15.07
CA THR A 291 19.76 -6.85 -13.64
C THR A 291 19.93 -5.53 -12.89
N ASP A 292 20.25 -4.44 -13.58
CA ASP A 292 20.81 -3.22 -13.01
C ASP A 292 19.91 -1.99 -13.12
N LEU A 293 18.66 -2.14 -13.58
CA LEU A 293 17.76 -1.00 -13.79
C LEU A 293 17.41 -0.22 -12.51
N LEU A 294 17.47 -0.83 -11.34
CA LEU A 294 17.19 -0.16 -10.07
C LEU A 294 18.44 0.22 -9.26
N THR A 295 19.64 -0.12 -9.76
CA THR A 295 20.90 0.10 -9.06
C THR A 295 21.91 0.92 -9.85
N ASN A 296 21.80 0.96 -11.18
CA ASN A 296 22.71 1.70 -12.06
C ASN A 296 21.93 2.79 -12.83
N LYS A 297 22.30 4.06 -12.59
CA LYS A 297 21.61 5.19 -13.20
C LYS A 297 21.74 5.19 -14.74
N THR A 298 22.90 4.86 -15.30
CA THR A 298 23.10 4.84 -16.75
C THR A 298 22.25 3.75 -17.42
N ALA A 299 22.16 2.57 -16.81
CA ALA A 299 21.27 1.51 -17.26
C ALA A 299 19.79 1.95 -17.18
N ASN A 300 19.39 2.56 -16.05
CA ASN A 300 18.03 3.09 -15.86
C ASN A 300 17.68 4.17 -16.88
N ASP A 301 18.62 5.07 -17.21
CA ASP A 301 18.39 6.15 -18.18
C ASP A 301 18.00 5.59 -19.57
N THR A 302 18.53 4.43 -19.97
CA THR A 302 18.13 3.76 -21.23
C THR A 302 16.69 3.26 -21.19
N ALA A 303 16.25 2.66 -20.08
CA ALA A 303 14.88 2.22 -19.87
C ALA A 303 13.91 3.41 -19.76
N SER A 304 14.34 4.47 -19.06
CA SER A 304 13.58 5.71 -18.93
C SER A 304 13.36 6.39 -20.28
N GLU A 305 14.39 6.46 -21.14
CA GLU A 305 14.28 7.06 -22.47
C GLU A 305 13.40 6.24 -23.39
N PHE A 306 13.53 4.91 -23.36
CA PHE A 306 12.62 4.04 -24.09
C PHE A 306 11.15 4.32 -23.74
N ALA A 307 10.83 4.40 -22.44
CA ALA A 307 9.47 4.70 -21.99
C ALA A 307 9.00 6.10 -22.43
N ARG A 308 9.87 7.13 -22.36
CA ARG A 308 9.56 8.48 -22.88
C ARG A 308 9.29 8.47 -24.38
N ASN A 309 10.04 7.69 -25.16
CA ASN A 309 9.79 7.55 -26.59
C ASN A 309 8.43 6.92 -26.89
N LYS A 310 7.95 5.98 -26.07
CA LYS A 310 6.59 5.46 -26.16
C LYS A 310 5.53 6.52 -25.88
N ILE A 311 5.74 7.39 -24.88
CA ILE A 311 4.84 8.52 -24.59
C ILE A 311 4.76 9.47 -25.79
N ARG A 312 5.91 9.90 -26.35
CA ARG A 312 5.99 10.78 -27.52
C ARG A 312 5.33 10.18 -28.77
N ALA A 313 5.42 8.86 -28.92
CA ALA A 313 4.77 8.16 -30.02
C ALA A 313 3.25 8.06 -29.87
N THR A 314 2.74 8.04 -28.62
CA THR A 314 1.32 7.89 -28.33
C THR A 314 0.58 9.24 -28.33
N VAL A 315 1.18 10.28 -27.74
CA VAL A 315 0.55 11.61 -27.61
C VAL A 315 0.88 12.47 -28.82
N LYS A 316 -0.16 12.92 -29.54
CA LYS A 316 -0.02 13.62 -30.82
C LYS A 316 0.56 15.04 -30.67
N ASP A 317 0.06 15.78 -29.66
CA ASP A 317 0.62 17.11 -29.36
C ASP A 317 1.93 16.97 -28.63
N GLN A 318 3.03 17.37 -29.29
CA GLN A 318 4.37 17.19 -28.77
C GLN A 318 4.64 18.00 -27.49
N LYS A 319 3.98 19.14 -27.28
CA LYS A 319 4.09 19.91 -26.04
C LYS A 319 3.50 19.16 -24.87
N THR A 320 2.33 18.60 -25.05
CA THR A 320 1.66 17.73 -24.06
C THR A 320 2.47 16.45 -23.83
N ALA A 321 3.00 15.83 -24.88
CA ALA A 321 3.86 14.64 -24.78
C ALA A 321 5.07 14.90 -23.88
N GLU A 322 5.78 16.01 -24.09
CA GLU A 322 6.95 16.38 -23.26
C GLU A 322 6.56 16.69 -21.80
N LEU A 323 5.41 17.30 -21.53
CA LEU A 323 4.91 17.51 -20.18
C LEU A 323 4.57 16.20 -19.47
N LEU A 324 4.17 15.17 -20.22
CA LEU A 324 3.88 13.82 -19.69
C LEU A 324 5.13 12.96 -19.53
N CYS A 325 6.26 13.35 -20.12
CA CYS A 325 7.54 12.65 -19.96
C CYS A 325 8.16 12.90 -18.59
N PRO A 326 8.43 11.86 -17.76
CA PRO A 326 9.11 12.05 -16.48
C PRO A 326 10.63 12.24 -16.69
N TYR A 327 11.17 13.35 -16.18
CA TYR A 327 12.60 13.67 -16.22
C TYR A 327 13.25 13.78 -14.84
N ASN A 328 12.45 13.88 -13.79
CA ASN A 328 12.90 14.23 -12.44
C ASN A 328 13.14 13.02 -11.54
N HIS A 329 13.02 11.82 -12.06
CA HIS A 329 13.30 10.59 -11.33
C HIS A 329 13.58 9.42 -12.27
N PRO A 330 14.43 8.46 -11.88
CA PRO A 330 14.64 7.20 -12.60
C PRO A 330 13.37 6.34 -12.67
N ILE A 331 13.16 5.60 -13.76
CA ILE A 331 12.01 4.69 -13.87
C ILE A 331 12.06 3.61 -12.77
N GLY A 332 10.91 3.28 -12.18
CA GLY A 332 10.80 2.30 -11.10
C GLY A 332 11.07 2.85 -9.69
N THR A 333 11.64 4.06 -9.55
CA THR A 333 11.93 4.67 -8.24
C THR A 333 10.72 5.34 -7.57
N LYS A 334 9.64 5.54 -8.32
CA LYS A 334 8.27 5.74 -7.83
C LYS A 334 7.44 4.50 -8.18
N ARG A 335 6.21 4.39 -7.66
CA ARG A 335 5.30 3.32 -8.09
C ARG A 335 5.18 3.37 -9.60
N LEU A 336 5.63 2.32 -10.27
CA LEU A 336 5.46 2.16 -11.71
C LEU A 336 4.00 1.76 -11.94
N ILE A 337 3.27 2.64 -12.59
CA ILE A 337 1.81 2.55 -12.69
C ILE A 337 1.45 1.68 -13.90
N LEU A 338 0.41 0.87 -13.78
CA LEU A 338 -0.20 0.21 -14.92
C LEU A 338 -1.40 1.05 -15.40
N ASP A 339 -1.43 1.34 -16.68
CA ASP A 339 -2.48 2.14 -17.30
C ASP A 339 -3.27 1.37 -18.37
N THR A 340 -4.44 1.92 -18.64
CA THR A 340 -5.27 1.58 -19.78
C THR A 340 -5.76 2.88 -20.40
N ASP A 341 -5.28 3.18 -21.61
CA ASP A 341 -5.62 4.39 -22.40
C ASP A 341 -5.20 5.74 -21.75
N TYR A 342 -4.27 5.78 -20.78
CA TYR A 342 -3.92 7.02 -20.09
C TYR A 342 -3.31 8.06 -21.01
N TYR A 343 -2.29 7.70 -21.78
CA TYR A 343 -1.64 8.62 -22.72
C TYR A 343 -2.51 8.95 -23.92
N GLU A 344 -3.28 7.97 -24.41
CA GLU A 344 -4.24 8.13 -25.51
C GLU A 344 -5.33 9.14 -25.18
N THR A 345 -5.72 9.25 -23.90
CA THR A 345 -6.73 10.18 -23.41
C THR A 345 -6.36 11.64 -23.71
N TYR A 346 -5.06 12.00 -23.71
CA TYR A 346 -4.61 13.35 -24.03
C TYR A 346 -4.68 13.69 -25.53
N ASN A 347 -5.11 12.76 -26.38
CA ASN A 347 -5.43 13.02 -27.78
C ASN A 347 -6.90 13.43 -28.01
N LEU A 348 -7.71 13.50 -26.97
CA LEU A 348 -9.10 13.92 -27.03
C LEU A 348 -9.18 15.45 -26.96
N ASP A 349 -10.00 16.07 -27.82
CA ASP A 349 -10.13 17.53 -27.92
C ASP A 349 -10.66 18.20 -26.63
N HIS A 350 -11.28 17.43 -25.74
CA HIS A 350 -11.87 17.92 -24.48
C HIS A 350 -11.02 17.56 -23.25
N VAL A 351 -9.75 17.23 -23.42
CA VAL A 351 -8.82 16.90 -22.32
C VAL A 351 -7.61 17.82 -22.38
N ASP A 352 -7.45 18.66 -21.37
CA ASP A 352 -6.34 19.59 -21.23
C ASP A 352 -5.40 19.17 -20.09
N LEU A 353 -4.08 19.40 -20.28
CA LEU A 353 -3.05 19.23 -19.28
C LEU A 353 -2.47 20.57 -18.83
N VAL A 354 -2.51 20.83 -17.53
CA VAL A 354 -1.96 22.05 -16.90
C VAL A 354 -0.74 21.68 -16.05
N ASP A 355 0.43 22.26 -16.38
CA ASP A 355 1.64 22.11 -15.57
C ASP A 355 1.62 23.06 -14.38
N VAL A 356 1.23 22.53 -13.21
CA VAL A 356 1.18 23.34 -11.97
C VAL A 356 2.53 23.52 -11.27
N ARG A 357 3.63 23.15 -11.92
CA ARG A 357 4.97 23.59 -11.48
C ARG A 357 5.31 24.99 -12.01
N SER A 358 4.95 25.22 -13.29
CA SER A 358 5.12 26.53 -13.92
C SER A 358 4.03 27.51 -13.51
N ALA A 359 2.80 27.03 -13.27
CA ALA A 359 1.65 27.81 -12.82
C ALA A 359 1.04 27.20 -11.54
N PRO A 360 1.64 27.40 -10.36
CA PRO A 360 1.18 26.84 -9.10
C PRO A 360 -0.29 27.14 -8.80
N ILE A 361 -0.98 26.15 -8.20
CA ILE A 361 -2.34 26.35 -7.69
C ILE A 361 -2.28 27.24 -6.46
N GLU A 362 -3.01 28.37 -6.50
CA GLU A 362 -3.14 29.30 -5.37
C GLU A 362 -4.27 28.92 -4.42
N GLY A 363 -5.31 28.26 -4.92
CA GLY A 363 -6.48 27.85 -4.14
C GLY A 363 -7.66 27.48 -5.01
N LEU A 364 -8.81 27.32 -4.34
CA LEU A 364 -10.10 27.17 -4.98
C LEU A 364 -10.86 28.51 -4.95
N THR A 365 -11.73 28.71 -5.93
CA THR A 365 -12.67 29.82 -5.99
C THR A 365 -14.10 29.28 -6.03
N GLU A 366 -15.10 30.17 -6.01
CA GLU A 366 -16.48 29.75 -6.21
C GLU A 366 -16.70 28.96 -7.50
N LYS A 367 -15.85 29.21 -8.52
CA LYS A 367 -16.01 28.64 -9.87
C LYS A 367 -15.11 27.45 -10.18
N GLY A 368 -14.01 27.23 -9.42
CA GLY A 368 -13.07 26.18 -9.73
C GLY A 368 -11.69 26.31 -9.11
N VAL A 369 -10.66 26.04 -9.90
CA VAL A 369 -9.25 26.07 -9.49
C VAL A 369 -8.58 27.34 -10.01
N LYS A 370 -7.92 28.07 -9.12
CA LYS A 370 -7.10 29.24 -9.47
C LYS A 370 -5.61 28.87 -9.41
N THR A 371 -4.91 29.13 -10.50
CA THR A 371 -3.46 29.09 -10.57
C THR A 371 -2.91 30.53 -10.65
N THR A 372 -1.57 30.66 -10.60
CA THR A 372 -0.92 31.97 -10.79
C THR A 372 -1.24 32.62 -12.15
N ASP A 373 -1.58 31.82 -13.17
CA ASP A 373 -1.74 32.27 -14.54
C ASP A 373 -3.20 32.36 -15.00
N ALA A 374 -4.09 31.54 -14.43
CA ALA A 374 -5.48 31.44 -14.88
C ALA A 374 -6.43 30.92 -13.79
N GLU A 375 -7.73 31.15 -14.03
CA GLU A 375 -8.81 30.52 -13.29
C GLU A 375 -9.52 29.51 -14.22
N TYR A 376 -9.68 28.28 -13.75
CA TYR A 376 -10.31 27.18 -14.47
C TYR A 376 -11.71 26.93 -13.92
N GLU A 377 -12.73 27.21 -14.73
CA GLU A 377 -14.12 26.97 -14.35
C GLU A 377 -14.47 25.47 -14.40
N LEU A 378 -14.89 24.94 -13.28
CA LEU A 378 -15.15 23.49 -13.08
C LEU A 378 -16.50 23.30 -12.38
N ASP A 379 -17.17 22.19 -12.71
CA ASP A 379 -18.38 21.74 -12.04
C ASP A 379 -18.05 20.69 -10.96
N MET A 380 -16.91 20.00 -11.12
CA MET A 380 -16.40 19.02 -10.16
C MET A 380 -14.87 19.04 -10.09
N ILE A 381 -14.33 18.81 -8.88
CA ILE A 381 -12.90 18.64 -8.64
C ILE A 381 -12.66 17.26 -8.02
N VAL A 382 -11.75 16.49 -8.62
CA VAL A 382 -11.28 15.18 -8.11
C VAL A 382 -9.85 15.31 -7.61
N PHE A 383 -9.65 15.14 -6.31
CA PHE A 383 -8.33 15.11 -5.70
C PHE A 383 -7.75 13.69 -5.79
N ALA A 384 -6.76 13.51 -6.65
CA ALA A 384 -5.90 12.33 -6.75
C ALA A 384 -4.53 12.58 -6.09
N THR A 385 -4.54 13.26 -4.93
CA THR A 385 -3.38 13.79 -4.24
C THR A 385 -2.67 12.77 -3.35
N GLY A 386 -3.20 11.55 -3.27
CA GLY A 386 -2.61 10.43 -2.55
C GLY A 386 -2.81 10.48 -1.03
N PHE A 387 -1.84 9.93 -0.30
CA PHE A 387 -1.98 9.61 1.12
C PHE A 387 -0.75 10.06 1.91
N ASP A 388 -0.91 10.25 3.22
CA ASP A 388 0.21 10.19 4.17
C ASP A 388 0.61 8.73 4.38
N ALA A 389 1.42 8.23 3.43
CA ALA A 389 1.75 6.82 3.33
C ALA A 389 2.62 6.32 4.47
N MET A 390 2.51 5.04 4.78
CA MET A 390 3.30 4.24 5.72
C MET A 390 3.11 4.59 7.20
N THR A 391 3.13 5.87 7.57
CA THR A 391 3.10 6.32 8.97
C THR A 391 1.83 7.06 9.37
N GLY A 392 1.07 7.59 8.39
CA GLY A 392 -0.08 8.46 8.66
C GLY A 392 -1.11 7.81 9.56
N ALA A 393 -1.58 6.61 9.20
CA ALA A 393 -2.62 5.91 9.96
C ALA A 393 -2.21 5.62 11.42
N MET A 394 -0.94 5.25 11.65
CA MET A 394 -0.43 5.00 13.01
C MET A 394 -0.28 6.31 13.81
N LYS A 395 0.13 7.41 13.15
CA LYS A 395 0.32 8.72 13.81
C LYS A 395 -1.00 9.44 14.12
N GLU A 396 -2.10 9.09 13.45
CA GLU A 396 -3.44 9.59 13.78
C GLU A 396 -4.00 8.99 15.08
N ILE A 397 -3.48 7.83 15.51
CA ILE A 397 -3.85 7.19 16.77
C ILE A 397 -2.88 7.69 17.86
N ASP A 398 -3.41 8.17 18.99
CA ASP A 398 -2.61 8.55 20.16
C ASP A 398 -2.06 7.28 20.85
N ILE A 399 -0.97 6.72 20.29
CA ILE A 399 -0.32 5.51 20.81
C ILE A 399 0.75 5.92 21.80
N GLN A 400 0.61 5.47 23.04
CA GLN A 400 1.53 5.81 24.14
C GLN A 400 1.61 4.73 25.21
N THR A 401 2.66 4.81 26.03
CA THR A 401 2.85 3.94 27.20
C THR A 401 2.89 4.77 28.48
N ASP A 402 2.58 4.16 29.62
CA ASP A 402 2.68 4.80 30.95
C ASP A 402 4.13 5.13 31.33
N ALA A 403 5.14 4.53 30.66
CA ALA A 403 6.55 4.90 30.76
C ALA A 403 6.89 6.21 30.01
N GLY A 404 5.91 6.82 29.31
CA GLY A 404 6.06 8.10 28.64
C GLY A 404 6.43 8.04 27.17
N ALA A 405 6.57 6.84 26.57
CA ALA A 405 6.81 6.71 25.14
C ALA A 405 5.55 7.12 24.35
N LYS A 406 5.73 7.88 23.26
CA LYS A 406 4.68 8.31 22.32
C LYS A 406 5.15 8.09 20.89
N ILE A 407 4.29 7.47 20.06
CA ILE A 407 4.64 7.15 18.67
C ILE A 407 4.99 8.40 17.85
N GLY A 408 4.27 9.51 18.08
CA GLY A 408 4.53 10.77 17.39
C GLY A 408 5.96 11.28 17.60
N ALA A 409 6.43 11.27 18.85
CA ALA A 409 7.79 11.67 19.21
C ALA A 409 8.83 10.64 18.71
N LYS A 410 8.56 9.33 18.86
CA LYS A 410 9.47 8.28 18.38
C LYS A 410 9.70 8.33 16.88
N TRP A 411 8.69 8.73 16.11
CA TRP A 411 8.74 8.80 14.65
C TRP A 411 8.86 10.24 14.12
N GLU A 412 9.34 11.18 14.93
CA GLU A 412 9.53 12.58 14.52
C GLU A 412 10.54 12.69 13.38
N ASP A 413 11.68 12.02 13.52
CA ASP A 413 12.76 11.97 12.51
C ASP A 413 12.59 10.82 11.49
N GLY A 414 11.43 10.17 11.48
CA GLY A 414 11.11 9.04 10.59
C GLY A 414 10.74 7.76 11.35
N PRO A 415 10.16 6.78 10.67
CA PRO A 415 9.74 5.55 11.32
C PRO A 415 10.94 4.73 11.81
N ARG A 416 10.80 4.20 13.00
CA ARG A 416 11.76 3.30 13.65
C ARG A 416 11.01 2.05 14.09
N THR A 417 11.44 0.90 13.57
CA THR A 417 10.84 -0.40 13.85
C THR A 417 11.91 -1.47 13.92
N TYR A 418 11.59 -2.61 14.50
CA TYR A 418 12.34 -3.83 14.31
C TYR A 418 11.57 -4.77 13.40
N LEU A 419 12.15 -5.11 12.26
CA LEU A 419 11.56 -5.93 11.18
C LEU A 419 10.30 -5.34 10.53
N GLY A 420 9.91 -4.10 10.84
CA GLY A 420 8.61 -3.56 10.41
C GLY A 420 7.41 -4.21 11.11
N ILE A 421 7.65 -5.03 12.13
CA ILE A 421 6.62 -5.78 12.87
C ILE A 421 6.38 -5.18 14.27
N MET A 422 7.42 -4.75 14.96
CA MET A 422 7.32 -4.14 16.29
C MET A 422 8.26 -2.94 16.41
N MET A 423 8.19 -2.21 17.52
CA MET A 423 9.10 -1.10 17.83
C MET A 423 9.47 -1.10 19.32
N ALA A 424 10.69 -0.67 19.62
CA ALA A 424 11.18 -0.53 21.00
C ALA A 424 10.28 0.44 21.77
N ASP A 425 10.22 0.26 23.09
CA ASP A 425 9.39 1.02 24.06
C ASP A 425 7.88 0.77 23.99
N PHE A 426 7.37 -0.02 23.03
CA PHE A 426 5.95 -0.34 22.88
C PHE A 426 5.71 -1.85 23.01
N PRO A 427 5.65 -2.39 24.23
CA PRO A 427 5.45 -3.81 24.46
C PRO A 427 4.14 -4.32 23.85
N ASN A 428 4.14 -5.55 23.35
CA ASN A 428 2.96 -6.25 22.85
C ASN A 428 2.18 -5.51 21.74
N LEU A 429 2.81 -4.54 21.05
CA LEU A 429 2.25 -3.83 19.90
C LEU A 429 2.88 -4.35 18.62
N PHE A 430 2.07 -4.98 17.79
CA PHE A 430 2.48 -5.52 16.50
C PHE A 430 1.91 -4.69 15.34
N MET A 431 2.62 -4.68 14.21
CA MET A 431 2.19 -4.03 12.98
C MET A 431 2.18 -5.05 11.84
N ILE A 432 1.12 -5.07 11.05
CA ILE A 432 1.09 -5.83 9.80
C ILE A 432 1.55 -4.89 8.68
N THR A 433 2.57 -5.29 7.93
CA THR A 433 3.21 -4.50 6.87
C THR A 433 3.63 -3.09 7.30
N GLY A 434 4.13 -2.97 8.54
CA GLY A 434 4.62 -1.71 9.07
C GLY A 434 5.80 -1.13 8.28
N PRO A 435 6.19 0.13 8.55
CA PRO A 435 7.37 0.73 7.93
C PRO A 435 8.61 -0.14 8.12
N GLN A 436 9.51 -0.14 7.13
CA GLN A 436 10.73 -0.96 7.09
C GLN A 436 10.48 -2.46 6.92
N SER A 437 9.29 -2.83 6.41
CA SER A 437 8.99 -4.15 5.84
C SER A 437 8.83 -4.06 4.31
N PRO A 438 8.84 -5.17 3.56
CA PRO A 438 8.63 -5.16 2.10
C PRO A 438 7.30 -4.53 1.67
N GLY A 439 6.22 -4.78 2.39
CA GLY A 439 4.90 -4.15 2.28
C GLY A 439 4.55 -3.71 0.84
N VAL A 440 4.48 -2.41 0.63
CA VAL A 440 4.10 -1.79 -0.65
C VAL A 440 5.07 -2.05 -1.82
N LYS A 441 6.21 -2.68 -1.59
CA LYS A 441 7.18 -3.07 -2.62
C LYS A 441 7.03 -4.53 -3.05
N SER A 442 6.17 -5.28 -2.40
CA SER A 442 5.89 -6.69 -2.67
C SER A 442 4.39 -6.93 -2.89
N GLN A 443 4.03 -8.17 -3.22
CA GLN A 443 2.66 -8.62 -3.19
C GLN A 443 2.12 -8.47 -1.76
N MET A 444 1.10 -7.61 -1.60
CA MET A 444 0.67 -7.15 -0.28
C MET A 444 0.03 -8.25 0.55
N ILE A 445 -0.78 -9.14 -0.05
CA ILE A 445 -1.46 -10.22 0.69
C ILE A 445 -0.44 -11.22 1.22
N LEU A 446 0.54 -11.62 0.39
CA LEU A 446 1.65 -12.48 0.82
C LEU A 446 2.42 -11.86 2.00
N SER A 447 2.70 -10.56 1.94
CA SER A 447 3.37 -9.88 3.05
C SER A 447 2.51 -9.80 4.30
N CYS A 448 1.19 -9.66 4.16
CA CYS A 448 0.26 -9.73 5.30
C CYS A 448 0.26 -11.13 5.92
N GLU A 449 0.19 -12.18 5.10
CA GLU A 449 0.22 -13.58 5.58
C GLU A 449 1.54 -13.86 6.32
N GLN A 450 2.67 -13.50 5.74
CA GLN A 450 3.99 -13.70 6.37
C GLN A 450 4.12 -12.99 7.73
N HIS A 451 3.60 -11.75 7.85
CA HIS A 451 3.63 -11.04 9.12
C HIS A 451 2.68 -11.64 10.14
N VAL A 452 1.48 -12.01 9.74
CA VAL A 452 0.48 -12.63 10.63
C VAL A 452 0.97 -13.99 11.13
N ASP A 453 1.55 -14.81 10.27
CA ASP A 453 2.12 -16.10 10.67
C ASP A 453 3.25 -15.90 11.68
N TRP A 454 4.18 -14.97 11.41
CA TRP A 454 5.25 -14.66 12.35
C TRP A 454 4.72 -14.14 13.70
N ILE A 455 3.69 -13.28 13.70
CA ILE A 455 3.05 -12.78 14.92
C ILE A 455 2.37 -13.93 15.66
N ALA A 456 1.63 -14.78 14.97
CA ALA A 456 0.95 -15.93 15.56
C ALA A 456 1.94 -16.91 16.20
N ASP A 457 3.03 -17.24 15.52
CA ASP A 457 4.09 -18.09 16.04
C ASP A 457 4.78 -17.46 17.26
N CYS A 458 4.95 -16.13 17.26
CA CYS A 458 5.47 -15.38 18.39
C CYS A 458 4.54 -15.51 19.62
N LEU A 459 3.24 -15.31 19.44
CA LEU A 459 2.28 -15.43 20.53
C LEU A 459 2.21 -16.87 21.08
N GLU A 460 2.30 -17.89 20.21
CA GLU A 460 2.38 -19.28 20.62
C GLU A 460 3.66 -19.59 21.40
N HIS A 461 4.80 -19.03 20.98
CA HIS A 461 6.05 -19.14 21.72
C HIS A 461 5.93 -18.52 23.13
N LEU A 462 5.35 -17.34 23.24
CA LEU A 462 5.12 -16.70 24.55
C LEU A 462 4.21 -17.58 25.43
N ARG A 463 3.09 -18.05 24.87
CA ARG A 463 2.13 -18.90 25.59
C ARG A 463 2.77 -20.20 26.08
N SER A 464 3.51 -20.89 25.22
CA SER A 464 4.15 -22.17 25.53
C SER A 464 5.27 -22.05 26.55
N THR A 465 5.92 -20.88 26.64
CA THR A 465 6.99 -20.59 27.62
C THR A 465 6.51 -19.90 28.88
N GLY A 466 5.20 -19.69 29.04
CA GLY A 466 4.62 -19.00 30.19
C GLY A 466 5.00 -17.52 30.27
N LYS A 467 5.25 -16.90 29.12
CA LYS A 467 5.56 -15.48 28.96
C LYS A 467 4.37 -14.74 28.38
N SER A 468 4.31 -13.43 28.63
CA SER A 468 3.18 -12.61 28.20
C SER A 468 3.57 -11.23 27.67
N LYS A 469 4.84 -10.86 27.80
CA LYS A 469 5.35 -9.55 27.36
C LYS A 469 6.55 -9.72 26.43
N ILE A 470 6.49 -9.00 25.30
CA ILE A 470 7.58 -8.93 24.32
C ILE A 470 7.76 -7.49 23.84
N VAL A 471 8.99 -7.02 23.74
CA VAL A 471 9.34 -5.71 23.21
C VAL A 471 10.71 -5.76 22.54
N PRO A 472 10.93 -5.13 21.37
CA PRO A 472 12.24 -5.06 20.74
C PRO A 472 13.26 -4.36 21.65
N GLU A 473 14.49 -4.84 21.63
CA GLU A 473 15.65 -4.11 22.17
C GLU A 473 15.93 -2.89 21.28
N THR A 474 16.23 -1.73 21.89
CA THR A 474 16.58 -0.50 21.15
C THR A 474 17.73 -0.74 20.17
N LYS A 475 18.75 -1.51 20.58
CA LYS A 475 19.87 -1.84 19.70
C LYS A 475 19.43 -2.65 18.47
N ALA A 476 18.52 -3.60 18.61
CA ALA A 476 18.03 -4.40 17.49
C ALA A 476 17.21 -3.55 16.51
N GLU A 477 16.41 -2.61 17.04
CA GLU A 477 15.70 -1.61 16.25
C GLU A 477 16.69 -0.69 15.51
N ASP A 478 17.71 -0.15 16.19
CA ASP A 478 18.74 0.71 15.59
C ASP A 478 19.49 0.00 14.45
N ASP A 479 19.92 -1.23 14.70
CA ASP A 479 20.62 -2.06 13.71
C ASP A 479 19.73 -2.34 12.48
N TRP A 480 18.43 -2.55 12.68
CA TRP A 480 17.47 -2.77 11.59
C TRP A 480 17.22 -1.49 10.78
N VAL A 481 17.05 -0.35 11.45
CA VAL A 481 16.91 0.96 10.78
C VAL A 481 18.14 1.25 9.93
N ALA A 482 19.33 1.06 10.47
CA ALA A 482 20.59 1.26 9.75
C ALA A 482 20.70 0.32 8.54
N HIS A 483 20.33 -0.96 8.71
CA HIS A 483 20.30 -1.93 7.61
C HIS A 483 19.32 -1.52 6.51
N ASN A 484 18.07 -1.13 6.85
CA ASN A 484 17.08 -0.69 5.87
C ASN A 484 17.58 0.51 5.05
N ASN A 485 18.21 1.50 5.72
CA ASN A 485 18.75 2.66 5.04
C ASN A 485 19.91 2.27 4.11
N ALA A 486 20.85 1.43 4.56
CA ALA A 486 21.97 0.98 3.74
C ALA A 486 21.51 0.21 2.48
N VAL A 487 20.49 -0.64 2.61
CA VAL A 487 19.92 -1.36 1.47
C VAL A 487 19.22 -0.40 0.49
N ALA A 488 18.52 0.61 0.99
CA ALA A 488 17.89 1.63 0.15
C ALA A 488 18.92 2.50 -0.58
N ASP A 489 20.00 2.90 0.11
CA ASP A 489 21.07 3.75 -0.43
C ASP A 489 21.89 3.05 -1.54
N ALA A 490 21.90 1.73 -1.57
CA ALA A 490 22.49 0.93 -2.65
C ALA A 490 21.63 0.92 -3.93
N THR A 491 20.50 1.60 -3.95
CA THR A 491 19.55 1.66 -5.06
C THR A 491 19.33 3.09 -5.55
N LEU A 492 18.58 3.23 -6.64
CA LEU A 492 18.20 4.54 -7.18
C LEU A 492 16.99 5.18 -6.49
N TYR A 493 16.33 4.52 -5.52
CA TYR A 493 15.16 5.06 -4.84
C TYR A 493 15.39 6.41 -4.14
N PRO A 494 16.53 6.67 -3.47
CA PRO A 494 16.80 7.96 -2.83
C PRO A 494 16.84 9.15 -3.80
N LEU A 495 17.03 8.91 -5.12
CA LEU A 495 17.04 9.96 -6.14
C LEU A 495 15.63 10.51 -6.44
N ALA A 496 14.56 9.81 -6.04
CA ALA A 496 13.20 10.22 -6.33
C ALA A 496 12.54 10.94 -5.15
N ASN A 497 11.82 12.04 -5.43
CA ASN A 497 10.88 12.62 -4.50
C ASN A 497 9.57 11.84 -4.55
N SER A 498 9.53 10.69 -3.89
CA SER A 498 8.39 9.78 -3.87
C SER A 498 7.76 9.69 -2.47
N TRP A 499 6.54 9.18 -2.40
CA TRP A 499 5.90 8.87 -1.11
C TRP A 499 6.63 7.73 -0.36
N TYR A 500 7.43 6.91 -1.02
CA TYR A 500 8.34 5.95 -0.36
C TYR A 500 9.36 6.65 0.53
N MET A 501 9.74 7.90 0.15
CA MET A 501 10.65 8.77 0.88
C MET A 501 9.94 9.76 1.80
N GLY A 502 8.61 9.71 1.94
CA GLY A 502 7.84 10.74 2.65
C GLY A 502 7.78 12.10 1.95
N ALA A 503 8.36 12.23 0.75
CA ALA A 503 8.54 13.51 0.08
C ALA A 503 7.25 14.14 -0.49
N ASN A 504 6.13 13.44 -0.40
CA ASN A 504 4.82 13.95 -0.80
C ASN A 504 4.11 14.73 0.32
N ILE A 505 4.56 14.64 1.56
CA ILE A 505 3.99 15.34 2.72
C ILE A 505 4.95 16.47 3.15
N PRO A 506 4.51 17.74 3.18
CA PRO A 506 5.33 18.85 3.68
C PRO A 506 5.78 18.59 5.13
N GLY A 507 7.07 18.85 5.42
CA GLY A 507 7.64 18.68 6.76
C GLY A 507 7.87 17.23 7.21
N LYS A 508 7.44 16.23 6.45
CA LYS A 508 7.74 14.83 6.77
C LYS A 508 9.22 14.53 6.48
N PRO A 509 9.92 13.81 7.38
CA PRO A 509 11.31 13.41 7.16
C PRO A 509 11.49 12.62 5.87
N ARG A 510 12.57 12.94 5.14
CA ARG A 510 12.89 12.27 3.88
C ARG A 510 13.72 11.01 4.14
N ILE A 511 13.03 9.91 4.41
CA ILE A 511 13.62 8.60 4.70
C ILE A 511 12.91 7.55 3.84
N PHE A 512 13.66 6.57 3.31
CA PHE A 512 13.06 5.46 2.59
C PHE A 512 12.35 4.53 3.58
N MET A 513 11.02 4.51 3.52
CA MET A 513 10.18 3.87 4.54
C MET A 513 9.91 2.38 4.31
N PRO A 514 9.78 1.84 3.06
CA PRO A 514 9.68 0.40 2.85
C PRO A 514 11.04 -0.30 3.03
N TYR A 515 11.04 -1.64 3.04
CA TYR A 515 12.25 -2.45 2.84
C TYR A 515 12.37 -2.85 1.36
N VAL A 516 13.56 -2.67 0.76
CA VAL A 516 13.78 -2.90 -0.67
C VAL A 516 14.76 -4.05 -0.96
N GLY A 517 15.21 -4.74 0.08
CA GLY A 517 16.10 -5.92 -0.06
C GLY A 517 15.40 -7.18 -0.60
N GLY A 518 14.11 -7.12 -0.86
CA GLY A 518 13.31 -8.23 -1.38
C GLY A 518 12.67 -9.12 -0.31
N VAL A 519 11.62 -9.83 -0.71
CA VAL A 519 10.83 -10.69 0.18
C VAL A 519 11.67 -11.83 0.73
N GLU A 520 12.48 -12.48 -0.11
CA GLU A 520 13.35 -13.60 0.31
C GLU A 520 14.31 -13.22 1.44
N ALA A 521 15.06 -12.14 1.25
CA ALA A 521 16.05 -11.69 2.25
C ALA A 521 15.36 -11.28 3.56
N TYR A 522 14.21 -10.63 3.44
CA TYR A 522 13.40 -10.23 4.59
C TYR A 522 12.86 -11.44 5.36
N LYS A 523 12.22 -12.39 4.65
CA LYS A 523 11.70 -13.62 5.27
C LYS A 523 12.81 -14.41 5.98
N LYS A 524 13.94 -14.62 5.33
CA LYS A 524 15.11 -15.29 5.95
C LYS A 524 15.53 -14.60 7.25
N ARG A 525 15.47 -13.27 7.30
CA ARG A 525 15.81 -12.51 8.51
C ARG A 525 14.78 -12.72 9.62
N CYS A 526 13.49 -12.65 9.29
CA CYS A 526 12.41 -12.90 10.24
C CYS A 526 12.45 -14.31 10.80
N ASP A 527 12.65 -15.32 9.94
CA ASP A 527 12.75 -16.72 10.32
C ASP A 527 13.98 -16.96 11.23
N ALA A 528 15.12 -16.37 10.92
CA ALA A 528 16.33 -16.48 11.75
C ALA A 528 16.14 -15.88 13.14
N VAL A 529 15.42 -14.76 13.26
CA VAL A 529 15.10 -14.14 14.55
C VAL A 529 14.18 -15.05 15.37
N ALA A 530 13.13 -15.61 14.77
CA ALA A 530 12.21 -16.52 15.43
C ALA A 530 12.92 -17.81 15.88
N ALA A 531 13.69 -18.44 14.99
CA ALA A 531 14.46 -19.67 15.28
C ALA A 531 15.49 -19.49 16.39
N ALA A 532 16.01 -18.27 16.59
CA ALA A 532 16.92 -17.93 17.69
C ALA A 532 16.17 -17.52 18.99
N GLY A 533 14.91 -17.91 19.16
CA GLY A 533 14.10 -17.58 20.33
C GLY A 533 13.74 -16.10 20.42
N TYR A 534 13.45 -15.48 19.29
CA TYR A 534 13.14 -14.04 19.13
C TYR A 534 14.29 -13.14 19.55
N LYS A 535 15.48 -13.44 19.03
CA LYS A 535 16.70 -12.65 19.30
C LYS A 535 16.48 -11.17 18.93
N GLY A 536 16.90 -10.28 19.83
CA GLY A 536 16.70 -8.83 19.71
C GLY A 536 15.39 -8.35 20.30
N PHE A 537 14.70 -9.25 21.01
CA PHE A 537 13.54 -8.91 21.84
C PHE A 537 13.82 -9.24 23.32
N GLN A 538 13.26 -8.43 24.19
CA GLN A 538 13.14 -8.72 25.61
C GLN A 538 11.80 -9.43 25.82
N ILE A 539 11.84 -10.62 26.42
CA ILE A 539 10.65 -11.44 26.71
C ILE A 539 10.58 -11.64 28.24
N SER A 540 9.40 -11.40 28.80
CA SER A 540 9.17 -11.53 30.25
C SER A 540 7.76 -12.11 30.56
N PRO A 541 7.51 -12.53 31.83
CA PRO A 541 6.19 -12.94 32.31
C PRO A 541 5.12 -11.89 32.07
#